data_3fe6a254b51b2bbf3f093b11db38980e
#
_entry.id   3fe6a254b51b2bbf3f093b11db38980e
#
_cell.length_a   1.000
_cell.length_b   1.000
_cell.length_c   1.000
_cell.angle_alpha   90.00
_cell.angle_beta   90.00
_cell.angle_gamma   90.00
#
_symmetry.space_group_name_H-M   'P 1'
#
loop_
_entity.id
_entity.type
_entity.pdbx_description
1 polymer ?
#
loop_
_entity_poly.entity_id
_entity_poly.type
_entity_poly.pdbx_seq_one_letter_code
_entity_poly.pdbx_strand_id
1 'polypeptide(L)'
;MPRANLWGLAVPVLMVLDAVGLADVPRDLLSRTADELDRLAEHCAPAVDSLENPAKAIALQLAGTLPYIWGASEVASVAAARTAAQLAENAKYPAVHGPLTEVHHNQVVVMAGVFGALASDGADDDIFRDRVDDGPGRPRLRLLVLRDTDEVPEVARRADASHRVAERYNVVSSELRAEGEHPLSRLASLVAVLDFATVYLALAQGIDPSPIAPIVALKAGLAEGGLGL
;
A
#
# COMPACT_ATOMS: atom_id res chain seq x y z
N MET A 1 -2.02 4.34 19.05
CA MET A 1 -1.66 5.31 17.99
C MET A 1 -2.79 5.36 16.99
N PRO A 2 -3.23 6.55 16.49
CA PRO A 2 -4.39 6.66 15.58
C PRO A 2 -4.27 5.81 14.32
N ARG A 3 -3.09 5.74 13.71
CA ARG A 3 -2.82 4.95 12.48
C ARG A 3 -3.10 3.46 12.63
N ALA A 4 -2.96 2.90 13.83
CA ALA A 4 -3.24 1.49 14.11
C ALA A 4 -4.68 1.26 14.58
N ASN A 5 -5.51 2.31 14.69
CA ASN A 5 -6.87 2.23 15.23
C ASN A 5 -7.95 2.50 14.16
N LEU A 6 -7.71 2.09 12.92
CA LEU A 6 -8.68 2.29 11.83
C LEU A 6 -10.06 1.76 12.20
N TRP A 7 -10.12 0.50 12.60
CA TRP A 7 -11.39 -0.17 12.87
C TRP A 7 -12.08 0.37 14.12
N GLY A 8 -11.31 0.74 15.15
CA GLY A 8 -11.86 1.40 16.35
C GLY A 8 -12.50 2.76 16.07
N LEU A 9 -12.10 3.43 14.97
CA LEU A 9 -12.69 4.70 14.53
C LEU A 9 -13.78 4.49 13.48
N ALA A 10 -13.61 3.58 12.54
CA ALA A 10 -14.53 3.37 11.43
C ALA A 10 -15.82 2.62 11.85
N VAL A 11 -15.70 1.57 12.66
CA VAL A 11 -16.86 0.75 13.04
C VAL A 11 -17.94 1.55 13.76
N PRO A 12 -17.66 2.39 14.77
CA PRO A 12 -18.70 3.22 15.37
C PRO A 12 -19.41 4.15 14.38
N VAL A 13 -18.69 4.71 13.41
CA VAL A 13 -19.28 5.55 12.35
C VAL A 13 -20.19 4.72 11.45
N LEU A 14 -19.74 3.54 11.02
CA LEU A 14 -20.54 2.62 10.21
C LEU A 14 -21.82 2.22 10.94
N MET A 15 -21.75 1.90 12.23
CA MET A 15 -22.92 1.57 13.05
C MET A 15 -23.92 2.74 13.16
N VAL A 16 -23.42 3.98 13.24
CA VAL A 16 -24.31 5.16 13.22
C VAL A 16 -24.96 5.33 11.86
N LEU A 17 -24.21 5.17 10.76
CA LEU A 17 -24.76 5.27 9.40
C LEU A 17 -25.83 4.20 9.14
N ASP A 18 -25.62 2.99 9.62
CA ASP A 18 -26.61 1.91 9.57
C ASP A 18 -27.88 2.27 10.38
N ALA A 19 -27.70 2.73 11.62
CA ALA A 19 -28.82 3.08 12.50
C ALA A 19 -29.70 4.22 11.97
N VAL A 20 -29.15 5.15 11.16
CA VAL A 20 -29.89 6.23 10.52
C VAL A 20 -30.33 5.92 9.08
N GLY A 21 -30.07 4.69 8.61
CA GLY A 21 -30.52 4.21 7.27
C GLY A 21 -29.72 4.77 6.08
N LEU A 22 -28.50 5.26 6.30
CA LEU A 22 -27.60 5.76 5.26
C LEU A 22 -26.63 4.71 4.73
N ALA A 23 -26.46 3.60 5.43
CA ALA A 23 -25.68 2.46 4.99
C ALA A 23 -26.36 1.16 5.46
N ASP A 24 -26.05 0.06 4.80
CA ASP A 24 -26.48 -1.29 5.19
C ASP A 24 -25.25 -2.03 5.75
N VAL A 25 -25.07 -2.00 7.06
CA VAL A 25 -23.92 -2.58 7.78
C VAL A 25 -24.41 -3.43 8.95
N PRO A 26 -25.08 -4.55 8.68
CA PRO A 26 -25.63 -5.40 9.71
C PRO A 26 -24.53 -5.99 10.60
N ARG A 27 -24.88 -6.31 11.85
CA ARG A 27 -23.92 -6.79 12.85
C ARG A 27 -23.19 -8.07 12.43
N ASP A 28 -23.85 -8.97 11.73
CA ASP A 28 -23.25 -10.20 11.23
C ASP A 28 -22.20 -9.94 10.15
N LEU A 29 -22.35 -8.88 9.33
CA LEU A 29 -21.31 -8.43 8.41
C LEU A 29 -20.06 -7.94 9.17
N LEU A 30 -20.25 -7.14 10.22
CA LEU A 30 -19.14 -6.68 11.06
C LEU A 30 -18.43 -7.85 11.74
N SER A 31 -19.19 -8.84 12.23
CA SER A 31 -18.62 -10.04 12.85
C SER A 31 -17.81 -10.85 11.84
N ARG A 32 -18.36 -11.16 10.65
CA ARG A 32 -17.61 -11.88 9.61
C ARG A 32 -16.37 -11.11 9.14
N THR A 33 -16.45 -9.79 9.07
CA THR A 33 -15.28 -8.98 8.72
C THR A 33 -14.21 -9.03 9.81
N ALA A 34 -14.61 -9.08 11.08
CA ALA A 34 -13.67 -9.25 12.20
C ALA A 34 -13.00 -10.63 12.17
N ASP A 35 -13.78 -11.71 11.95
CA ASP A 35 -13.25 -13.08 11.81
C ASP A 35 -12.24 -13.18 10.66
N GLU A 36 -12.50 -12.50 9.55
CA GLU A 36 -11.58 -12.43 8.41
C GLU A 36 -10.30 -11.65 8.73
N LEU A 37 -10.39 -10.54 9.46
CA LEU A 37 -9.24 -9.79 9.95
C LEU A 37 -8.37 -10.64 10.88
N ASP A 38 -8.98 -11.42 11.78
CA ASP A 38 -8.25 -12.32 12.67
C ASP A 38 -7.54 -13.42 11.88
N ARG A 39 -8.20 -14.03 10.89
CA ARG A 39 -7.59 -15.01 9.98
C ARG A 39 -6.39 -14.44 9.25
N LEU A 40 -6.51 -13.23 8.71
CA LEU A 40 -5.41 -12.56 8.00
C LEU A 40 -4.28 -12.16 8.95
N ALA A 41 -4.60 -11.75 10.17
CA ALA A 41 -3.59 -11.47 11.19
C ALA A 41 -2.75 -12.71 11.54
N GLU A 42 -3.38 -13.89 11.60
CA GLU A 42 -2.67 -15.16 11.77
C GLU A 42 -1.75 -15.46 10.57
N HIS A 43 -2.22 -15.30 9.33
CA HIS A 43 -1.41 -15.51 8.11
C HIS A 43 -0.26 -14.50 7.98
N CYS A 44 -0.46 -13.29 8.47
CA CYS A 44 0.57 -12.25 8.47
C CYS A 44 1.41 -12.22 9.75
N ALA A 45 1.23 -13.16 10.68
CA ALA A 45 1.94 -13.17 11.95
C ALA A 45 3.47 -13.30 11.77
N PRO A 46 4.28 -12.75 12.69
CA PRO A 46 5.74 -12.81 12.60
C PRO A 46 6.33 -14.22 12.51
N ALA A 47 5.66 -15.21 13.11
CA ALA A 47 6.09 -16.60 13.10
C ALA A 47 5.87 -17.33 11.77
N VAL A 48 5.00 -16.82 10.89
CA VAL A 48 4.76 -17.41 9.56
C VAL A 48 5.97 -17.21 8.67
N ASP A 49 6.38 -18.26 7.95
CA ASP A 49 7.53 -18.19 7.03
C ASP A 49 7.36 -17.10 5.97
N SER A 50 8.48 -16.51 5.55
CA SER A 50 8.46 -15.39 4.59
C SER A 50 7.93 -15.77 3.21
N LEU A 51 7.97 -17.05 2.84
CA LEU A 51 7.42 -17.54 1.56
C LEU A 51 5.90 -17.72 1.62
N GLU A 52 5.35 -17.92 2.81
CA GLU A 52 3.92 -18.13 3.03
C GLU A 52 3.20 -16.85 3.51
N ASN A 53 3.95 -15.88 4.04
CA ASN A 53 3.41 -14.64 4.60
C ASN A 53 3.27 -13.55 3.52
N PRO A 54 2.04 -13.21 3.08
CA PRO A 54 1.82 -12.26 2.00
C PRO A 54 2.33 -10.85 2.33
N ALA A 55 2.25 -10.45 3.59
CA ALA A 55 2.71 -9.13 4.01
C ALA A 55 4.25 -9.02 3.98
N LYS A 56 4.97 -10.07 4.39
CA LYS A 56 6.43 -10.12 4.27
C LYS A 56 6.86 -10.13 2.80
N ALA A 57 6.17 -10.90 1.95
CA ALA A 57 6.43 -10.93 0.52
C ALA A 57 6.29 -9.54 -0.11
N ILE A 58 5.22 -8.80 0.20
CA ILE A 58 5.02 -7.42 -0.28
C ILE A 58 6.12 -6.50 0.28
N ALA A 59 6.43 -6.58 1.55
CA ALA A 59 7.49 -5.77 2.17
C ALA A 59 8.84 -5.95 1.46
N LEU A 60 9.23 -7.19 1.18
CA LEU A 60 10.46 -7.51 0.44
C LEU A 60 10.43 -6.98 -1.00
N GLN A 61 9.27 -7.04 -1.66
CA GLN A 61 9.09 -6.50 -3.00
C GLN A 61 9.22 -4.98 -3.05
N LEU A 62 8.80 -4.27 -2.02
CA LEU A 62 8.85 -2.81 -1.95
C LEU A 62 10.20 -2.28 -1.46
N ALA A 63 11.00 -3.10 -0.77
CA ALA A 63 12.28 -2.69 -0.20
C ALA A 63 13.25 -2.19 -1.28
N GLY A 64 13.85 -1.00 -1.07
CA GLY A 64 14.80 -0.40 -2.00
C GLY A 64 14.18 0.15 -3.30
N THR A 65 12.83 0.19 -3.41
CA THR A 65 12.13 0.65 -4.62
C THR A 65 11.39 1.97 -4.39
N LEU A 66 10.84 2.55 -5.44
CA LEU A 66 9.87 3.64 -5.37
C LEU A 66 8.48 3.05 -5.70
N PRO A 67 7.63 2.80 -4.67
CA PRO A 67 6.34 2.17 -4.87
C PRO A 67 5.34 3.08 -5.57
N TYR A 68 4.70 2.56 -6.62
CA TYR A 68 3.49 3.08 -7.24
C TYR A 68 2.37 2.08 -6.96
N ILE A 69 1.35 2.53 -6.22
CA ILE A 69 0.27 1.68 -5.71
C ILE A 69 -1.02 2.12 -6.37
N TRP A 70 -1.51 1.33 -7.32
CA TRP A 70 -2.69 1.66 -8.12
C TRP A 70 -3.89 0.81 -7.70
N GLY A 71 -5.02 1.46 -7.42
CA GLY A 71 -6.26 0.80 -7.05
C GLY A 71 -7.19 0.58 -8.25
N ALA A 72 -7.60 -0.66 -8.49
CA ALA A 72 -8.44 -1.04 -9.63
C ALA A 72 -9.94 -0.76 -9.42
N SER A 73 -10.36 -0.49 -8.17
CA SER A 73 -11.73 -0.11 -7.82
C SER A 73 -11.71 1.04 -6.83
N GLU A 74 -12.87 1.55 -6.43
CA GLU A 74 -12.96 2.53 -5.33
C GLU A 74 -12.41 1.95 -4.02
N VAL A 75 -12.80 0.72 -3.68
CA VAL A 75 -12.31 -0.01 -2.51
C VAL A 75 -10.78 -0.15 -2.55
N ALA A 76 -10.23 -0.60 -3.67
CA ALA A 76 -8.80 -0.76 -3.86
C ALA A 76 -8.06 0.58 -3.87
N SER A 77 -8.69 1.66 -4.36
CA SER A 77 -8.10 3.01 -4.34
C SER A 77 -7.99 3.58 -2.94
N VAL A 78 -8.99 3.34 -2.08
CA VAL A 78 -8.93 3.68 -0.66
C VAL A 78 -7.82 2.91 0.04
N ALA A 79 -7.69 1.61 -0.22
CA ALA A 79 -6.60 0.79 0.30
C ALA A 79 -5.22 1.29 -0.18
N ALA A 80 -5.08 1.69 -1.45
CA ALA A 80 -3.85 2.26 -2.00
C ALA A 80 -3.45 3.57 -1.30
N ALA A 81 -4.40 4.49 -1.11
CA ALA A 81 -4.18 5.74 -0.40
C ALA A 81 -3.73 5.49 1.06
N ARG A 82 -4.42 4.57 1.76
CA ARG A 82 -4.03 4.17 3.11
C ARG A 82 -2.62 3.58 3.13
N THR A 83 -2.30 2.69 2.21
CA THR A 83 -0.98 2.04 2.15
C THR A 83 0.13 3.07 1.99
N ALA A 84 -0.04 4.06 1.12
CA ALA A 84 0.93 5.14 0.95
C ALA A 84 1.11 5.95 2.25
N ALA A 85 0.02 6.25 2.98
CA ALA A 85 0.07 6.92 4.27
C ALA A 85 0.77 6.05 5.33
N GLN A 86 0.48 4.75 5.39
CA GLN A 86 1.10 3.82 6.33
C GLN A 86 2.60 3.59 6.03
N LEU A 87 3.00 3.54 4.76
CA LEU A 87 4.41 3.51 4.36
C LEU A 87 5.15 4.75 4.87
N ALA A 88 4.56 5.92 4.71
CA ALA A 88 5.15 7.17 5.22
C ALA A 88 5.25 7.17 6.76
N GLU A 89 4.21 6.75 7.47
CA GLU A 89 4.19 6.78 8.93
C GLU A 89 4.99 5.65 9.59
N ASN A 90 4.89 4.41 9.10
CA ASN A 90 5.55 3.25 9.69
C ASN A 90 6.99 3.09 9.17
N ALA A 91 7.18 3.04 7.86
CA ALA A 91 8.47 2.77 7.25
C ALA A 91 9.29 4.02 6.91
N LYS A 92 8.74 5.24 7.10
CA LYS A 92 9.36 6.52 6.68
C LYS A 92 9.69 6.50 5.18
N TYR A 93 8.83 5.86 4.40
CA TYR A 93 9.06 5.44 3.03
C TYR A 93 8.10 6.16 2.07
N PRO A 94 8.59 6.84 1.02
CA PRO A 94 7.73 7.52 0.08
C PRO A 94 7.02 6.51 -0.82
N ALA A 95 5.77 6.80 -1.16
CA ALA A 95 5.01 6.05 -2.14
C ALA A 95 4.05 6.97 -2.89
N VAL A 96 3.75 6.62 -4.14
CA VAL A 96 2.75 7.29 -4.97
C VAL A 96 1.54 6.36 -5.11
N HIS A 97 0.33 6.91 -5.05
CA HIS A 97 -0.88 6.12 -5.23
C HIS A 97 -1.87 6.81 -6.17
N GLY A 98 -2.86 6.07 -6.65
CA GLY A 98 -3.97 6.63 -7.40
C GLY A 98 -4.96 5.57 -7.90
N PRO A 99 -6.18 5.98 -8.28
CA PRO A 99 -7.14 5.11 -8.92
C PRO A 99 -6.71 4.81 -10.36
N LEU A 100 -6.93 3.56 -10.77
CA LEU A 100 -6.49 3.06 -12.08
C LEU A 100 -7.01 3.89 -13.26
N THR A 101 -8.20 4.46 -13.11
CA THR A 101 -8.83 5.32 -14.11
C THR A 101 -8.06 6.63 -14.33
N GLU A 102 -7.42 7.18 -13.29
CA GLU A 102 -6.68 8.44 -13.36
C GLU A 102 -5.20 8.22 -13.69
N VAL A 103 -4.57 7.23 -13.08
CA VAL A 103 -3.12 7.00 -13.23
C VAL A 103 -2.71 6.64 -14.65
N HIS A 104 -3.64 6.10 -15.45
CA HIS A 104 -3.45 5.81 -16.87
C HIS A 104 -3.35 7.06 -17.75
N HIS A 105 -3.78 8.22 -17.25
CA HIS A 105 -3.67 9.48 -17.98
C HIS A 105 -2.37 10.26 -17.68
N ASN A 106 -1.71 9.95 -16.55
CA ASN A 106 -0.56 10.73 -16.08
C ASN A 106 0.57 9.86 -15.50
N GLN A 107 0.33 9.09 -14.44
CA GLN A 107 1.41 8.38 -13.73
C GLN A 107 2.08 7.29 -14.57
N VAL A 108 1.38 6.67 -15.51
CA VAL A 108 1.96 5.63 -16.38
C VAL A 108 3.17 6.12 -17.17
N VAL A 109 3.25 7.42 -17.46
CA VAL A 109 4.38 8.02 -18.21
C VAL A 109 5.70 7.94 -17.43
N VAL A 110 5.64 7.88 -16.10
CA VAL A 110 6.83 7.77 -15.24
C VAL A 110 7.64 6.49 -15.49
N MET A 111 6.97 5.43 -16.01
CA MET A 111 7.64 4.17 -16.36
C MET A 111 8.74 4.35 -17.43
N ALA A 112 8.63 5.36 -18.30
CA ALA A 112 9.64 5.70 -19.30
C ALA A 112 10.79 6.56 -18.75
N GLY A 113 10.72 6.99 -17.48
CA GLY A 113 11.67 7.93 -16.89
C GLY A 113 12.84 7.27 -16.14
N VAL A 114 13.55 8.13 -15.39
CA VAL A 114 14.80 7.79 -14.69
C VAL A 114 14.68 6.76 -13.56
N PHE A 115 13.48 6.48 -13.09
CA PHE A 115 13.18 5.43 -12.11
C PHE A 115 12.54 4.18 -12.76
N GLY A 116 12.24 4.25 -14.06
CA GLY A 116 11.70 3.18 -14.88
C GLY A 116 12.71 2.71 -15.92
N ALA A 117 12.33 2.74 -17.21
CA ALA A 117 13.15 2.23 -18.31
C ALA A 117 14.58 2.80 -18.35
N LEU A 118 14.74 4.08 -18.03
CA LEU A 118 16.07 4.71 -18.04
C LEU A 118 16.90 4.40 -16.78
N ALA A 119 16.33 3.75 -15.77
CA ALA A 119 17.07 3.30 -14.59
C ALA A 119 17.99 2.10 -14.90
N SER A 120 17.74 1.39 -16.00
CA SER A 120 18.51 0.21 -16.41
C SER A 120 19.78 0.53 -17.20
N ASP A 121 19.92 1.77 -17.72
CA ASP A 121 21.03 2.12 -18.58
C ASP A 121 22.29 2.43 -17.77
N GLY A 122 22.94 1.41 -17.27
CA GLY A 122 24.37 1.44 -16.94
C GLY A 122 24.79 1.19 -15.49
N ALA A 123 23.88 1.08 -14.52
CA ALA A 123 24.32 0.89 -13.13
C ALA A 123 24.27 -0.56 -12.62
N ASP A 124 23.35 -1.39 -13.13
CA ASP A 124 23.20 -2.78 -12.65
C ASP A 124 23.85 -3.81 -13.58
N ASP A 125 24.11 -3.48 -14.86
CA ASP A 125 24.75 -4.38 -15.83
C ASP A 125 26.28 -4.19 -15.91
N ASP A 126 26.84 -3.22 -15.19
CA ASP A 126 28.29 -3.06 -15.12
C ASP A 126 28.87 -4.09 -14.15
N ILE A 127 29.42 -5.16 -14.72
CA ILE A 127 30.09 -6.24 -13.99
C ILE A 127 31.34 -5.74 -13.23
N PHE A 128 31.83 -4.56 -13.52
CA PHE A 128 32.98 -3.92 -12.87
C PHE A 128 32.58 -2.94 -11.76
N ARG A 129 31.28 -2.73 -11.55
CA ARG A 129 30.81 -1.86 -10.48
C ARG A 129 31.16 -2.43 -9.12
N ASP A 130 31.88 -1.66 -8.30
CA ASP A 130 32.08 -1.97 -6.90
C ASP A 130 30.85 -1.53 -6.09
N ARG A 131 30.04 -2.51 -5.65
CA ARG A 131 28.84 -2.25 -4.85
C ARG A 131 29.12 -1.64 -3.49
N VAL A 132 30.35 -1.70 -3.02
CA VAL A 132 30.77 -1.14 -1.74
C VAL A 132 31.17 0.33 -1.90
N ASP A 133 31.94 0.65 -2.95
CA ASP A 133 32.48 2.00 -3.18
C ASP A 133 31.51 2.92 -3.92
N ASP A 134 30.67 2.37 -4.82
CA ASP A 134 29.72 3.16 -5.64
C ASP A 134 28.39 3.46 -4.94
N GLY A 135 28.21 2.99 -3.70
CA GLY A 135 27.01 3.20 -2.90
C GLY A 135 25.75 2.47 -3.42
N PRO A 136 24.62 2.64 -2.75
CA PRO A 136 23.36 2.02 -3.16
C PRO A 136 22.93 2.59 -4.53
N GLY A 137 22.48 1.71 -5.44
CA GLY A 137 21.91 2.10 -6.72
C GLY A 137 20.70 3.03 -6.57
N ARG A 138 20.31 3.71 -7.65
CA ARG A 138 19.09 4.51 -7.66
C ARG A 138 17.86 3.59 -7.39
N PRO A 139 16.90 4.04 -6.56
CA PRO A 139 15.68 3.27 -6.36
C PRO A 139 14.96 3.11 -7.70
N ARG A 140 14.52 1.89 -8.01
CA ARG A 140 13.72 1.62 -9.21
C ARG A 140 12.24 1.73 -8.89
N LEU A 141 11.46 2.15 -9.87
CA LEU A 141 10.01 2.14 -9.78
C LEU A 141 9.50 0.70 -9.62
N ARG A 142 8.56 0.50 -8.69
CA ARG A 142 7.85 -0.76 -8.46
C ARG A 142 6.36 -0.52 -8.54
N LEU A 143 5.67 -1.25 -9.41
CA LEU A 143 4.22 -1.18 -9.50
C LEU A 143 3.57 -2.27 -8.63
N LEU A 144 2.66 -1.85 -7.75
CA LEU A 144 1.73 -2.74 -7.05
C LEU A 144 0.30 -2.37 -7.45
N VAL A 145 -0.41 -3.29 -8.08
CA VAL A 145 -1.82 -3.11 -8.45
C VAL A 145 -2.68 -3.79 -7.39
N LEU A 146 -3.55 -3.02 -6.75
CA LEU A 146 -4.56 -3.55 -5.84
C LEU A 146 -5.82 -3.85 -6.64
N ARG A 147 -6.19 -5.14 -6.69
CA ARG A 147 -7.33 -5.65 -7.44
C ARG A 147 -8.54 -5.84 -6.52
N ASP A 148 -9.73 -5.75 -7.09
CA ASP A 148 -10.96 -6.11 -6.41
C ASP A 148 -11.49 -7.46 -6.94
N THR A 149 -12.33 -8.13 -6.16
CA THR A 149 -13.05 -9.33 -6.64
C THR A 149 -14.29 -8.98 -7.44
N ASP A 150 -14.83 -7.77 -7.27
CA ASP A 150 -16.00 -7.25 -7.96
C ASP A 150 -15.59 -6.21 -9.03
N GLU A 151 -14.65 -6.60 -9.90
CA GLU A 151 -14.18 -5.76 -10.99
C GLU A 151 -15.08 -5.89 -12.22
N VAL A 152 -15.54 -4.75 -12.77
CA VAL A 152 -16.13 -4.77 -14.11
C VAL A 152 -15.07 -5.13 -15.15
N PRO A 153 -15.43 -5.80 -16.27
CA PRO A 153 -14.47 -6.29 -17.27
C PRO A 153 -13.53 -5.20 -17.83
N GLU A 154 -13.98 -3.95 -17.90
CA GLU A 154 -13.17 -2.81 -18.35
C GLU A 154 -12.03 -2.53 -17.37
N VAL A 155 -12.29 -2.55 -16.07
CA VAL A 155 -11.30 -2.33 -15.01
C VAL A 155 -10.29 -3.47 -14.99
N ALA A 156 -10.75 -4.72 -15.12
CA ALA A 156 -9.88 -5.89 -15.23
C ALA A 156 -8.89 -5.76 -16.40
N ARG A 157 -9.41 -5.39 -17.61
CA ARG A 157 -8.56 -5.15 -18.79
C ARG A 157 -7.53 -4.03 -18.57
N ARG A 158 -7.90 -2.96 -17.85
CA ARG A 158 -6.98 -1.86 -17.52
C ARG A 158 -5.87 -2.31 -16.58
N ALA A 159 -6.19 -3.11 -15.57
CA ALA A 159 -5.20 -3.67 -14.65
C ALA A 159 -4.21 -4.58 -15.39
N ASP A 160 -4.69 -5.47 -16.26
CA ASP A 160 -3.85 -6.31 -17.08
C ASP A 160 -2.98 -5.50 -18.07
N ALA A 161 -3.53 -4.40 -18.61
CA ALA A 161 -2.76 -3.50 -19.45
C ALA A 161 -1.64 -2.78 -18.67
N SER A 162 -1.87 -2.44 -17.39
CA SER A 162 -0.83 -1.86 -16.52
C SER A 162 0.38 -2.78 -16.39
N HIS A 163 0.15 -4.09 -16.16
CA HIS A 163 1.23 -5.07 -16.07
C HIS A 163 2.01 -5.21 -17.40
N ARG A 164 1.30 -5.28 -18.54
CA ARG A 164 1.97 -5.33 -19.87
C ARG A 164 2.79 -4.08 -20.17
N VAL A 165 2.30 -2.91 -19.78
CA VAL A 165 3.06 -1.66 -19.95
C VAL A 165 4.26 -1.64 -19.02
N ALA A 166 4.11 -2.02 -17.76
CA ALA A 166 5.21 -2.14 -16.81
C ALA A 166 6.32 -3.05 -17.35
N GLU A 167 5.96 -4.26 -17.83
CA GLU A 167 6.88 -5.21 -18.45
C GLU A 167 7.63 -4.59 -19.63
N ARG A 168 6.91 -3.90 -20.54
CA ARG A 168 7.50 -3.24 -21.71
C ARG A 168 8.56 -2.19 -21.33
N TYR A 169 8.40 -1.54 -20.19
CA TYR A 169 9.32 -0.53 -19.67
C TYR A 169 10.27 -1.07 -18.60
N ASN A 170 10.40 -2.38 -18.48
CA ASN A 170 11.26 -3.05 -17.50
C ASN A 170 10.98 -2.63 -16.04
N VAL A 171 9.71 -2.33 -15.75
CA VAL A 171 9.22 -2.04 -14.42
C VAL A 171 8.62 -3.31 -13.82
N VAL A 172 9.16 -3.73 -12.68
CA VAL A 172 8.64 -4.91 -11.99
C VAL A 172 7.28 -4.60 -11.40
N SER A 173 6.30 -5.46 -11.67
CA SER A 173 4.94 -5.30 -11.19
C SER A 173 4.42 -6.52 -10.46
N SER A 174 3.51 -6.30 -9.54
CA SER A 174 2.80 -7.35 -8.80
C SER A 174 1.36 -6.89 -8.51
N GLU A 175 0.52 -7.83 -8.11
CA GLU A 175 -0.85 -7.52 -7.69
C GLU A 175 -1.16 -8.12 -6.31
N LEU A 176 -2.07 -7.47 -5.59
CA LEU A 176 -2.76 -7.99 -4.42
C LEU A 176 -4.26 -7.91 -4.69
N ARG A 177 -4.96 -9.01 -4.54
CA ARG A 177 -6.40 -9.09 -4.77
C ARG A 177 -7.15 -9.10 -3.45
N ALA A 178 -8.23 -8.31 -3.39
CA ALA A 178 -9.15 -8.30 -2.26
C ALA A 178 -9.82 -9.66 -2.07
N GLU A 179 -10.18 -10.00 -0.85
CA GLU A 179 -10.98 -11.17 -0.48
C GLU A 179 -12.30 -10.70 0.15
N GLY A 180 -13.35 -11.50 0.00
CA GLY A 180 -14.67 -11.24 0.57
C GLY A 180 -15.72 -10.78 -0.45
N GLU A 181 -17.00 -10.90 -0.07
CA GLU A 181 -18.14 -10.58 -0.92
C GLU A 181 -18.58 -9.13 -0.79
N HIS A 182 -18.57 -8.60 0.43
CA HIS A 182 -19.03 -7.23 0.72
C HIS A 182 -17.88 -6.21 0.58
N PRO A 183 -18.13 -4.96 0.11
CA PRO A 183 -17.09 -3.92 0.01
C PRO A 183 -16.28 -3.71 1.28
N LEU A 184 -16.92 -3.79 2.47
CA LEU A 184 -16.23 -3.68 3.75
C LEU A 184 -15.22 -4.80 3.97
N SER A 185 -15.60 -6.05 3.68
CA SER A 185 -14.70 -7.20 3.82
C SER A 185 -13.55 -7.13 2.81
N ARG A 186 -13.83 -6.73 1.56
CA ARG A 186 -12.81 -6.51 0.53
C ARG A 186 -11.81 -5.43 0.89
N LEU A 187 -12.29 -4.30 1.45
CA LEU A 187 -11.40 -3.27 1.99
C LEU A 187 -10.56 -3.81 3.15
N ALA A 188 -11.20 -4.52 4.07
CA ALA A 188 -10.55 -5.07 5.25
C ALA A 188 -9.42 -6.03 4.88
N SER A 189 -9.63 -6.89 3.89
CA SER A 189 -8.62 -7.86 3.45
C SER A 189 -7.38 -7.19 2.86
N LEU A 190 -7.56 -6.18 1.99
CA LEU A 190 -6.43 -5.40 1.45
C LEU A 190 -5.68 -4.65 2.56
N VAL A 191 -6.42 -3.95 3.40
CA VAL A 191 -5.84 -3.13 4.48
C VAL A 191 -5.06 -3.99 5.47
N ALA A 192 -5.57 -5.16 5.86
CA ALA A 192 -4.90 -6.03 6.81
C ALA A 192 -3.51 -6.44 6.32
N VAL A 193 -3.42 -7.00 5.12
CA VAL A 193 -2.14 -7.44 4.55
C VAL A 193 -1.17 -6.28 4.38
N LEU A 194 -1.66 -5.14 3.89
CA LEU A 194 -0.82 -3.97 3.58
C LEU A 194 -0.34 -3.24 4.85
N ASP A 195 -1.18 -3.15 5.90
CA ASP A 195 -0.76 -2.59 7.18
C ASP A 195 0.39 -3.41 7.79
N PHE A 196 0.31 -4.75 7.79
CA PHE A 196 1.42 -5.61 8.19
C PHE A 196 2.65 -5.41 7.30
N ALA A 197 2.49 -5.31 5.98
CA ALA A 197 3.59 -5.13 5.04
C ALA A 197 4.38 -3.84 5.32
N THR A 198 3.70 -2.74 5.68
CA THR A 198 4.37 -1.48 6.00
C THR A 198 5.23 -1.57 7.27
N VAL A 199 4.80 -2.35 8.26
CA VAL A 199 5.57 -2.61 9.48
C VAL A 199 6.76 -3.52 9.17
N TYR A 200 6.55 -4.59 8.39
CA TYR A 200 7.65 -5.47 7.98
C TYR A 200 8.70 -4.73 7.14
N LEU A 201 8.29 -3.82 6.27
CA LEU A 201 9.23 -2.99 5.52
C LEU A 201 10.07 -2.11 6.45
N ALA A 202 9.46 -1.48 7.46
CA ALA A 202 10.19 -0.71 8.47
C ALA A 202 11.25 -1.56 9.16
N LEU A 203 10.85 -2.73 9.66
CA LEU A 203 11.75 -3.66 10.35
C LEU A 203 12.87 -4.16 9.45
N ALA A 204 12.58 -4.50 8.20
CA ALA A 204 13.57 -4.94 7.22
C ALA A 204 14.64 -3.88 6.92
N GLN A 205 14.27 -2.59 7.07
CA GLN A 205 15.18 -1.45 6.91
C GLN A 205 15.85 -1.01 8.24
N GLY A 206 15.62 -1.72 9.34
CA GLY A 206 16.11 -1.33 10.65
C GLY A 206 15.45 -0.06 11.22
N ILE A 207 14.27 0.31 10.73
CA ILE A 207 13.52 1.50 11.16
C ILE A 207 12.52 1.10 12.24
N ASP A 208 12.52 1.81 13.38
CA ASP A 208 11.43 1.71 14.36
C ASP A 208 10.15 2.35 13.77
N PRO A 209 9.05 1.57 13.59
CA PRO A 209 7.81 2.12 13.07
C PRO A 209 7.11 3.10 14.03
N SER A 210 7.43 3.06 15.33
CA SER A 210 6.66 3.76 16.37
C SER A 210 6.82 5.29 16.37
N PRO A 211 8.04 5.87 16.25
CA PRO A 211 8.23 7.31 16.36
C PRO A 211 7.58 8.10 15.22
N ILE A 212 6.98 9.25 15.60
CA ILE A 212 6.36 10.22 14.67
C ILE A 212 6.91 11.63 14.93
N ALA A 213 8.19 11.74 15.25
CA ALA A 213 8.82 12.99 15.65
C ALA A 213 8.55 14.18 14.69
N PRO A 214 8.55 14.03 13.35
CA PRO A 214 8.22 15.13 12.45
C PRO A 214 6.79 15.65 12.62
N ILE A 215 5.82 14.74 12.87
CA ILE A 215 4.41 15.16 13.11
C ILE A 215 4.31 15.91 14.43
N VAL A 216 5.03 15.47 15.47
CA VAL A 216 5.06 16.15 16.78
C VAL A 216 5.67 17.55 16.63
N ALA A 217 6.79 17.67 15.93
CA ALA A 217 7.46 18.94 15.68
C ALA A 217 6.58 19.91 14.89
N LEU A 218 5.88 19.42 13.86
CA LEU A 218 4.95 20.23 13.08
C LEU A 218 3.82 20.78 13.95
N LYS A 219 3.20 19.92 14.78
CA LYS A 219 2.12 20.35 15.69
C LYS A 219 2.58 21.35 16.73
N ALA A 220 3.79 21.18 17.28
CA ALA A 220 4.36 22.14 18.22
C ALA A 220 4.57 23.51 17.56
N GLY A 221 5.14 23.57 16.36
CA GLY A 221 5.32 24.83 15.63
C GLY A 221 4.01 25.51 15.25
N LEU A 222 2.95 24.76 14.94
CA LEU A 222 1.62 25.33 14.70
C LEU A 222 1.00 25.92 15.97
N ALA A 223 1.19 25.26 17.11
CA ALA A 223 0.69 25.76 18.40
C ALA A 223 1.39 27.05 18.81
N GLU A 224 2.70 27.19 18.62
CA GLU A 224 3.48 28.40 18.90
C GLU A 224 3.09 29.55 17.94
N GLY A 225 2.71 29.26 16.68
CA GLY A 225 2.25 30.28 15.72
C GLY A 225 0.79 30.72 15.88
N GLY A 226 0.09 30.25 16.92
CA GLY A 226 -1.30 30.67 17.22
C GLY A 226 -2.36 30.01 16.34
N LEU A 227 -2.00 29.04 15.51
CA LEU A 227 -2.93 28.19 14.76
C LEU A 227 -3.19 26.91 15.56
N GLY A 228 -4.07 27.02 16.58
CA GLY A 228 -4.54 25.84 17.31
C GLY A 228 -5.39 24.94 16.40
N LEU A 229 -4.96 23.69 16.20
CA LEU A 229 -5.74 22.58 15.66
C LEU A 229 -6.27 21.73 16.81
#